data_d6691f0de57cd3f20a52bcdb089a518d
#
_entry.id   d6691f0de57cd3f20a52bcdb089a518d
#
_cell.length_a   1.000
_cell.length_b   1.000
_cell.length_c   1.000
_cell.angle_alpha   90.00
_cell.angle_beta   90.00
_cell.angle_gamma   90.00
#
_symmetry.space_group_name_H-M   'P 1'
#
loop_
_entity.id
_entity.type
_entity.pdbx_description
1 polymer ?
#
loop_
_entity_poly.entity_id
_entity_poly.type
_entity_poly.pdbx_seq_one_letter_code
_entity_poly.pdbx_strand_id
1 'polypeptide(L)'
;MNDESNNKFSEYMINMSYHSDIGWSKPVIRPYAPITISPSAQCLHYGQTVFEDMIAFNDKNNFSIFKPYDHLNKFNHSLTRLEMPTIPVEPVINTLIQLLNIDSSININEENSIYIRPFMYATESKLGVSKSEEYNFNIIVSTIPKQSDQSLPNAISLYVEQELVKSIRGDAGYTQFGGSFASQFLAQKQAEEKGYDNVLWLDGIEKKYIEEVSNKNIFFVINNEIVTPKLNGSIKPGIMRQTMIELANNLGYQVSEKEIAIEDIVLANDNGILSEVFCTDTLNAITPVNRITHLNNEIILNSNQRSSITQQLYKAYKDIQTGKSDDIFNWTLDVKQLNEVEA
;
A
#
# COMPACT_ATOMS: atom_id res chain seq x y z
N MET A 1 -9.55 13.30 -6.75
CA MET A 1 -8.13 13.47 -7.17
C MET A 1 -7.50 14.44 -6.21
N ASN A 2 -6.58 13.98 -5.37
CA ASN A 2 -5.73 14.92 -4.62
C ASN A 2 -4.86 15.65 -5.64
N ASP A 3 -4.76 16.95 -5.50
CA ASP A 3 -3.93 17.81 -6.34
C ASP A 3 -2.46 17.43 -6.16
N GLU A 4 -1.94 16.57 -7.06
CA GLU A 4 -0.54 16.09 -7.05
C GLU A 4 0.44 17.19 -7.47
N SER A 5 -0.06 18.41 -7.75
CA SER A 5 0.74 19.53 -8.26
C SER A 5 1.77 20.08 -7.26
N ASN A 6 1.76 19.64 -5.99
CA ASN A 6 2.67 20.12 -4.94
C ASN A 6 3.67 19.05 -4.42
N ASN A 7 3.76 17.88 -5.02
CA ASN A 7 4.74 16.87 -4.61
C ASN A 7 6.14 17.29 -5.04
N LYS A 8 7.01 17.60 -4.07
CA LYS A 8 8.40 17.90 -4.33
C LYS A 8 9.23 16.62 -4.22
N PHE A 9 9.87 16.22 -5.32
CA PHE A 9 10.83 15.11 -5.29
C PHE A 9 12.13 15.53 -4.59
N SER A 10 12.77 14.55 -3.96
CA SER A 10 14.13 14.61 -3.45
C SER A 10 15.11 14.98 -4.56
N GLU A 11 16.18 15.71 -4.21
CA GLU A 11 17.31 15.96 -5.13
C GLU A 11 18.14 14.70 -5.37
N TYR A 12 17.92 13.64 -4.57
CA TYR A 12 18.65 12.39 -4.64
C TYR A 12 17.72 11.19 -4.79
N MET A 13 18.28 10.08 -5.27
CA MET A 13 17.64 8.78 -5.37
C MET A 13 18.65 7.68 -5.02
N ILE A 14 18.16 6.52 -4.63
CA ILE A 14 19.02 5.33 -4.47
C ILE A 14 18.95 4.50 -5.74
N ASN A 15 20.09 3.93 -6.10
CA ASN A 15 20.19 3.01 -7.23
C ASN A 15 21.05 1.79 -6.88
N MET A 16 20.65 0.62 -7.35
CA MET A 16 21.42 -0.61 -7.41
C MET A 16 21.18 -1.30 -8.74
N SER A 17 22.19 -1.96 -9.28
CA SER A 17 22.08 -2.81 -10.46
C SER A 17 22.34 -4.28 -10.09
N TYR A 18 21.71 -5.18 -10.83
CA TYR A 18 21.89 -6.62 -10.73
C TYR A 18 22.24 -7.22 -12.10
N HIS A 19 23.14 -8.16 -12.09
CA HIS A 19 23.42 -9.05 -13.22
C HIS A 19 23.54 -10.48 -12.70
N SER A 20 22.99 -11.45 -13.42
CA SER A 20 22.97 -12.86 -12.98
C SER A 20 24.35 -13.45 -12.64
N ASP A 21 25.40 -13.04 -13.37
CA ASP A 21 26.77 -13.53 -13.17
C ASP A 21 27.50 -12.88 -11.99
N ILE A 22 27.10 -11.65 -11.58
CA ILE A 22 27.85 -10.83 -10.63
C ILE A 22 27.08 -10.64 -9.34
N GLY A 23 25.74 -10.70 -9.40
CA GLY A 23 24.84 -10.36 -8.30
C GLY A 23 24.58 -8.85 -8.21
N TRP A 24 24.20 -8.39 -7.01
CA TRP A 24 23.89 -7.00 -6.72
C TRP A 24 25.13 -6.13 -6.58
N SER A 25 25.09 -4.93 -7.20
CA SER A 25 26.00 -3.85 -6.81
C SER A 25 25.66 -3.35 -5.39
N LYS A 26 26.55 -2.59 -4.76
CA LYS A 26 26.21 -1.87 -3.53
C LYS A 26 25.15 -0.79 -3.84
N PRO A 27 24.21 -0.49 -2.92
CA PRO A 27 23.32 0.64 -3.06
C PRO A 27 24.12 1.95 -3.02
N VAL A 28 23.79 2.88 -3.90
CA VAL A 28 24.44 4.19 -4.00
C VAL A 28 23.38 5.30 -4.04
N ILE A 29 23.66 6.40 -3.33
CA ILE A 29 22.90 7.65 -3.43
C ILE A 29 23.46 8.42 -4.62
N ARG A 30 22.58 8.87 -5.51
CA ARG A 30 22.94 9.68 -6.67
C ARG A 30 21.92 10.81 -6.89
N PRO A 31 22.24 11.86 -7.66
CA PRO A 31 21.26 12.87 -8.02
C PRO A 31 20.03 12.24 -8.70
N TYR A 32 18.83 12.77 -8.37
CA TYR A 32 17.60 12.39 -9.05
C TYR A 32 17.67 12.83 -10.51
N ALA A 33 17.50 11.88 -11.42
CA ALA A 33 17.60 12.11 -12.85
C ALA A 33 16.72 11.14 -13.64
N PRO A 34 16.36 11.45 -14.90
CA PRO A 34 15.70 10.52 -15.80
C PRO A 34 16.44 9.21 -15.93
N ILE A 35 15.69 8.13 -16.06
CA ILE A 35 16.21 6.78 -16.29
C ILE A 35 16.28 6.57 -17.81
N THR A 36 17.46 6.20 -18.32
CA THR A 36 17.64 5.80 -19.69
C THR A 36 17.55 4.28 -19.81
N ILE A 37 16.61 3.78 -20.61
CA ILE A 37 16.45 2.36 -20.90
C ILE A 37 16.38 2.10 -22.40
N SER A 38 16.81 0.91 -22.83
CA SER A 38 16.69 0.49 -24.22
C SER A 38 15.21 0.31 -24.61
N PRO A 39 14.81 0.66 -25.86
CA PRO A 39 13.47 0.34 -26.35
C PRO A 39 13.14 -1.17 -26.32
N SER A 40 14.12 -2.04 -26.36
CA SER A 40 13.96 -3.50 -26.23
C SER A 40 14.10 -4.03 -24.81
N ALA A 41 14.13 -3.15 -23.78
CA ALA A 41 14.18 -3.59 -22.40
C ALA A 41 12.93 -4.41 -22.04
N GLN A 42 13.12 -5.56 -21.41
CA GLN A 42 12.06 -6.55 -21.18
C GLN A 42 10.93 -6.00 -20.31
N CYS A 43 11.21 -5.08 -19.38
CA CYS A 43 10.17 -4.44 -18.57
C CYS A 43 9.10 -3.72 -19.41
N LEU A 44 9.46 -3.17 -20.58
CA LEU A 44 8.53 -2.46 -21.48
C LEU A 44 7.59 -3.41 -22.22
N HIS A 45 7.96 -4.67 -22.38
CA HIS A 45 7.25 -5.65 -23.20
C HIS A 45 6.59 -6.76 -22.37
N TYR A 46 7.21 -7.20 -21.28
CA TYR A 46 6.80 -8.39 -20.52
C TYR A 46 6.47 -8.12 -19.07
N GLY A 47 6.47 -6.85 -18.64
CA GLY A 47 5.88 -6.40 -17.38
C GLY A 47 6.65 -6.80 -16.12
N GLN A 48 7.93 -7.20 -16.20
CA GLN A 48 8.77 -7.42 -15.01
C GLN A 48 9.12 -6.09 -14.33
N THR A 49 8.13 -5.54 -13.60
CA THR A 49 8.27 -4.33 -12.79
C THR A 49 7.57 -4.55 -11.46
N VAL A 50 8.23 -4.26 -10.35
CA VAL A 50 7.68 -4.34 -8.98
C VAL A 50 7.93 -3.02 -8.28
N PHE A 51 6.98 -2.59 -7.45
CA PHE A 51 7.15 -1.41 -6.60
C PHE A 51 6.55 -1.64 -5.22
N GLU A 52 6.87 -0.78 -4.28
CA GLU A 52 6.27 -0.75 -2.95
C GLU A 52 6.10 0.71 -2.51
N ASP A 53 5.28 0.93 -1.49
CA ASP A 53 4.97 2.24 -0.95
C ASP A 53 5.29 2.25 0.54
N MET A 54 6.12 3.20 0.99
CA MET A 54 6.41 3.42 2.40
C MET A 54 6.19 4.90 2.74
N ILE A 55 5.96 5.16 4.02
CA ILE A 55 5.85 6.52 4.54
C ILE A 55 6.86 6.71 5.67
N ALA A 56 7.54 7.87 5.63
CA ALA A 56 8.22 8.42 6.77
C ALA A 56 7.49 9.69 7.25
N PHE A 57 7.47 9.88 8.56
CA PHE A 57 6.75 10.96 9.22
C PHE A 57 7.60 11.58 10.32
N ASN A 58 7.25 12.80 10.71
CA ASN A 58 7.91 13.51 11.78
C ASN A 58 7.26 13.12 13.12
N ASP A 59 8.07 12.61 14.04
CA ASP A 59 7.74 12.42 15.45
C ASP A 59 8.56 13.42 16.28
N LYS A 60 7.91 14.49 16.75
CA LYS A 60 8.42 15.49 17.73
C LYS A 60 9.82 16.11 17.49
N ASN A 61 10.54 15.78 16.49
CA ASN A 61 11.87 16.26 16.07
C ASN A 61 12.72 15.18 15.37
N ASN A 62 12.18 13.97 15.20
CA ASN A 62 12.83 12.85 14.53
C ASN A 62 12.04 12.39 13.33
N PHE A 63 12.72 11.82 12.36
CA PHE A 63 12.07 11.07 11.29
C PHE A 63 11.95 9.61 11.70
N SER A 64 10.78 9.06 11.46
CA SER A 64 10.57 7.63 11.60
C SER A 64 9.98 7.05 10.32
N ILE A 65 10.46 5.89 9.89
CA ILE A 65 9.91 5.13 8.77
C ILE A 65 8.98 4.07 9.34
N PHE A 66 7.77 3.97 8.80
CA PHE A 66 6.80 2.98 9.26
C PHE A 66 7.05 1.61 8.63
N LYS A 67 7.26 0.58 9.45
CA LYS A 67 7.46 -0.84 9.08
C LYS A 67 8.38 -1.05 7.85
N PRO A 68 9.57 -0.42 7.76
CA PRO A 68 10.38 -0.48 6.55
C PRO A 68 10.83 -1.91 6.21
N TYR A 69 11.11 -2.73 7.20
CA TYR A 69 11.48 -4.14 7.01
C TYR A 69 10.34 -4.95 6.42
N ASP A 70 9.10 -4.77 6.93
CA ASP A 70 7.92 -5.48 6.44
C ASP A 70 7.62 -5.10 4.98
N HIS A 71 7.72 -3.81 4.64
CA HIS A 71 7.55 -3.32 3.28
C HIS A 71 8.59 -3.90 2.31
N LEU A 72 9.88 -3.89 2.67
CA LEU A 72 10.92 -4.45 1.80
C LEU A 72 10.88 -5.99 1.72
N ASN A 73 10.45 -6.67 2.79
CA ASN A 73 10.20 -8.11 2.74
C ASN A 73 9.01 -8.44 1.84
N LYS A 74 7.93 -7.66 1.89
CA LYS A 74 6.78 -7.78 0.98
C LYS A 74 7.19 -7.48 -0.47
N PHE A 75 8.07 -6.49 -0.69
CA PHE A 75 8.67 -6.21 -1.99
C PHE A 75 9.44 -7.44 -2.51
N ASN A 76 10.29 -8.05 -1.68
CA ASN A 76 11.02 -9.28 -2.01
C ASN A 76 10.08 -10.45 -2.32
N HIS A 77 8.95 -10.56 -1.60
CA HIS A 77 7.92 -11.55 -1.91
C HIS A 77 7.33 -11.36 -3.32
N SER A 78 7.06 -10.12 -3.71
CA SER A 78 6.59 -9.78 -5.06
C SER A 78 7.64 -10.08 -6.13
N LEU A 79 8.92 -9.79 -5.86
CA LEU A 79 10.03 -10.13 -6.75
C LEU A 79 10.14 -11.63 -6.98
N THR A 80 10.07 -12.42 -5.90
CA THR A 80 10.13 -13.89 -5.97
C THR A 80 9.01 -14.45 -6.85
N ARG A 81 7.77 -13.93 -6.72
CA ARG A 81 6.64 -14.39 -7.56
C ARG A 81 6.86 -14.12 -9.05
N LEU A 82 7.54 -13.04 -9.40
CA LEU A 82 7.85 -12.66 -10.78
C LEU A 82 9.22 -13.19 -11.27
N GLU A 83 9.85 -14.11 -10.52
CA GLU A 83 11.15 -14.69 -10.83
C GLU A 83 12.25 -13.63 -11.00
N MET A 84 12.15 -12.53 -10.20
CA MET A 84 13.14 -11.46 -10.13
C MET A 84 14.05 -11.65 -8.90
N PRO A 85 15.33 -11.20 -8.92
CA PRO A 85 16.22 -11.34 -7.77
C PRO A 85 15.77 -10.49 -6.58
N THR A 86 15.77 -11.08 -5.37
CA THR A 86 15.47 -10.35 -4.13
C THR A 86 16.57 -9.37 -3.78
N ILE A 87 16.20 -8.22 -3.20
CA ILE A 87 17.14 -7.20 -2.75
C ILE A 87 17.70 -7.50 -1.35
N PRO A 88 18.93 -7.06 -1.03
CA PRO A 88 19.48 -7.11 0.32
C PRO A 88 18.85 -6.01 1.19
N VAL A 89 17.96 -6.38 2.11
CA VAL A 89 17.12 -5.43 2.87
C VAL A 89 17.95 -4.48 3.73
N GLU A 90 18.88 -4.99 4.55
CA GLU A 90 19.68 -4.18 5.47
C GLU A 90 20.52 -3.10 4.77
N PRO A 91 21.32 -3.42 3.73
CA PRO A 91 22.06 -2.39 3.00
C PRO A 91 21.18 -1.31 2.38
N VAL A 92 19.97 -1.71 1.91
CA VAL A 92 18.98 -0.77 1.33
C VAL A 92 18.42 0.16 2.39
N ILE A 93 18.03 -0.35 3.56
CA ILE A 93 17.54 0.47 4.69
C ILE A 93 18.62 1.43 5.17
N ASN A 94 19.83 0.97 5.36
CA ASN A 94 20.95 1.83 5.80
C ASN A 94 21.20 2.97 4.81
N THR A 95 21.16 2.69 3.51
CA THR A 95 21.33 3.72 2.47
C THR A 95 20.12 4.66 2.40
N LEU A 96 18.90 4.17 2.64
CA LEU A 96 17.70 5.01 2.71
C LEU A 96 17.78 5.99 3.88
N ILE A 97 18.21 5.54 5.06
CA ILE A 97 18.44 6.40 6.21
C ILE A 97 19.48 7.47 5.90
N GLN A 98 20.60 7.11 5.26
CA GLN A 98 21.61 8.07 4.82
C GLN A 98 21.01 9.11 3.87
N LEU A 99 20.22 8.70 2.86
CA LEU A 99 19.57 9.61 1.93
C LEU A 99 18.67 10.61 2.67
N LEU A 100 17.81 10.12 3.57
CA LEU A 100 16.90 10.97 4.34
C LEU A 100 17.63 11.97 5.25
N ASN A 101 18.84 11.65 5.70
CA ASN A 101 19.65 12.55 6.52
C ASN A 101 20.41 13.62 5.71
N ILE A 102 20.86 13.32 4.49
CA ILE A 102 21.67 14.27 3.69
C ILE A 102 20.82 15.23 2.85
N ASP A 103 19.58 14.85 2.55
CA ASP A 103 18.73 15.63 1.64
C ASP A 103 17.97 16.75 2.36
N SER A 104 18.55 17.92 2.37
CA SER A 104 17.91 19.14 2.93
C SER A 104 16.72 19.65 2.09
N SER A 105 16.52 19.14 0.86
CA SER A 105 15.40 19.54 0.01
C SER A 105 14.08 18.92 0.46
N ILE A 106 14.15 17.80 1.18
CA ILE A 106 13.00 17.12 1.78
C ILE A 106 12.82 17.65 3.20
N ASN A 107 12.26 18.83 3.34
CA ASN A 107 11.88 19.33 4.66
C ASN A 107 10.58 18.69 5.10
N ILE A 108 10.65 17.81 6.10
CA ILE A 108 9.46 17.42 6.86
C ILE A 108 9.15 18.56 7.83
N ASN A 109 7.98 19.14 7.66
CA ASN A 109 7.40 20.09 8.59
C ASN A 109 6.11 19.48 9.17
N GLU A 110 5.34 20.26 9.88
CA GLU A 110 4.05 19.82 10.44
C GLU A 110 2.97 19.56 9.37
N GLU A 111 3.19 20.01 8.13
CA GLU A 111 2.22 19.98 7.04
C GLU A 111 2.42 18.83 6.05
N ASN A 112 3.59 18.16 6.07
CA ASN A 112 3.90 17.10 5.12
C ASN A 112 4.49 15.84 5.76
N SER A 113 4.38 14.73 5.01
CA SER A 113 5.06 13.46 5.26
C SER A 113 5.96 13.15 4.06
N ILE A 114 6.83 12.16 4.20
CA ILE A 114 7.65 11.67 3.09
C ILE A 114 7.05 10.39 2.54
N TYR A 115 6.88 10.37 1.23
CA TYR A 115 6.54 9.19 0.46
C TYR A 115 7.80 8.58 -0.14
N ILE A 116 8.01 7.30 0.10
CA ILE A 116 9.18 6.54 -0.32
C ILE A 116 8.70 5.44 -1.27
N ARG A 117 9.21 5.44 -2.51
CA ARG A 117 8.84 4.50 -3.55
C ARG A 117 10.03 3.65 -3.97
N PRO A 118 10.26 2.46 -3.36
CA PRO A 118 11.12 1.43 -3.93
C PRO A 118 10.48 0.86 -5.19
N PHE A 119 11.27 0.67 -6.24
CA PHE A 119 10.82 0.00 -7.45
C PHE A 119 11.97 -0.70 -8.16
N MET A 120 11.65 -1.77 -8.88
CA MET A 120 12.59 -2.57 -9.64
C MET A 120 12.02 -2.92 -10.99
N TYR A 121 12.87 -2.95 -12.01
CA TYR A 121 12.49 -3.29 -13.37
C TYR A 121 13.58 -4.01 -14.11
N ALA A 122 13.19 -4.88 -15.06
CA ALA A 122 14.10 -5.63 -15.93
C ALA A 122 14.69 -4.72 -17.01
N THR A 123 16.03 -4.72 -17.15
CA THR A 123 16.74 -3.82 -18.05
C THR A 123 17.37 -4.52 -19.27
N GLU A 124 17.44 -5.84 -19.26
CA GLU A 124 18.03 -6.59 -20.38
C GLU A 124 17.37 -6.22 -21.72
N SER A 125 18.23 -5.89 -22.71
CA SER A 125 17.82 -5.51 -24.06
C SER A 125 17.67 -6.74 -24.94
N LYS A 126 16.48 -7.36 -24.94
CA LYS A 126 16.24 -8.60 -25.66
C LYS A 126 14.79 -8.71 -26.10
N LEU A 127 14.56 -9.07 -27.34
CA LEU A 127 13.24 -9.45 -27.86
C LEU A 127 13.05 -10.97 -27.70
N GLY A 128 11.86 -11.35 -27.27
CA GLY A 128 11.52 -12.75 -26.97
C GLY A 128 11.20 -12.95 -25.48
N VAL A 129 10.22 -13.81 -25.21
CA VAL A 129 9.75 -14.08 -23.85
C VAL A 129 10.77 -14.93 -23.09
N SER A 130 11.48 -14.30 -22.17
CA SER A 130 12.41 -14.97 -21.26
C SER A 130 12.51 -14.19 -19.97
N LYS A 131 12.99 -14.81 -18.90
CA LYS A 131 13.43 -14.12 -17.70
C LYS A 131 14.60 -13.19 -18.05
N SER A 132 14.61 -11.99 -17.47
CA SER A 132 15.75 -11.06 -17.59
C SER A 132 16.94 -11.53 -16.74
N GLU A 133 18.14 -11.24 -17.19
CA GLU A 133 19.38 -11.44 -16.43
C GLU A 133 19.89 -10.13 -15.80
N GLU A 134 19.29 -8.99 -16.20
CA GLU A 134 19.68 -7.66 -15.74
C GLU A 134 18.51 -6.91 -15.15
N TYR A 135 18.71 -6.27 -13.99
CA TYR A 135 17.70 -5.49 -13.30
C TYR A 135 18.29 -4.22 -12.69
N ASN A 136 17.46 -3.18 -12.60
CA ASN A 136 17.74 -2.00 -11.79
C ASN A 136 16.73 -1.85 -10.67
N PHE A 137 17.21 -1.68 -9.44
CA PHE A 137 16.44 -1.28 -8.28
C PHE A 137 16.70 0.18 -7.97
N ASN A 138 15.64 0.93 -7.64
CA ASN A 138 15.72 2.33 -7.27
C ASN A 138 14.79 2.63 -6.09
N ILE A 139 15.14 3.66 -5.33
CA ILE A 139 14.21 4.31 -4.40
C ILE A 139 14.13 5.78 -4.78
N ILE A 140 12.93 6.27 -5.04
CA ILE A 140 12.63 7.69 -5.18
C ILE A 140 11.83 8.16 -3.96
N VAL A 141 11.99 9.41 -3.61
CA VAL A 141 11.41 10.01 -2.42
C VAL A 141 10.75 11.33 -2.81
N SER A 142 9.57 11.61 -2.24
CA SER A 142 8.88 12.88 -2.42
C SER A 142 8.16 13.31 -1.15
N THR A 143 7.89 14.60 -1.02
CA THR A 143 6.96 15.07 0.00
C THR A 143 5.51 14.83 -0.44
N ILE A 144 4.65 14.53 0.51
CA ILE A 144 3.19 14.45 0.33
C ILE A 144 2.50 15.24 1.45
N PRO A 145 1.28 15.79 1.23
CA PRO A 145 0.52 16.42 2.29
C PRO A 145 0.31 15.45 3.47
N LYS A 146 0.54 15.93 4.67
CA LYS A 146 0.28 15.14 5.88
C LYS A 146 -1.21 14.91 6.05
N GLN A 147 -1.58 13.66 6.32
CA GLN A 147 -2.95 13.34 6.71
C GLN A 147 -3.25 13.88 8.11
N SER A 148 -4.48 14.32 8.33
CA SER A 148 -4.92 14.81 9.65
C SER A 148 -4.67 13.77 10.74
N ASP A 149 -4.15 14.21 11.88
CA ASP A 149 -3.98 13.36 13.06
C ASP A 149 -5.28 13.18 13.86
N GLN A 150 -6.31 13.98 13.57
CA GLN A 150 -7.53 14.07 14.38
C GLN A 150 -8.80 13.61 13.66
N SER A 151 -8.80 13.62 12.34
CA SER A 151 -9.97 13.29 11.54
C SER A 151 -9.64 12.26 10.47
N LEU A 152 -10.57 11.31 10.29
CA LEU A 152 -10.52 10.38 9.19
C LEU A 152 -10.50 11.12 7.83
N PRO A 153 -9.91 10.53 6.80
CA PRO A 153 -10.10 10.97 5.41
C PRO A 153 -11.57 11.00 5.02
N ASN A 154 -11.90 11.71 3.94
CA ASN A 154 -13.24 11.68 3.38
C ASN A 154 -13.66 10.25 3.04
N ALA A 155 -14.90 9.92 3.37
CA ALA A 155 -15.45 8.62 3.05
C ALA A 155 -15.65 8.46 1.54
N ILE A 156 -15.47 7.23 1.05
CA ILE A 156 -15.57 6.87 -0.36
C ILE A 156 -16.79 6.01 -0.66
N SER A 157 -17.24 6.09 -1.91
CA SER A 157 -18.30 5.25 -2.47
C SER A 157 -17.73 4.15 -3.36
N LEU A 158 -18.34 2.95 -3.31
CA LEU A 158 -17.85 1.75 -3.97
C LEU A 158 -18.89 1.20 -4.95
N TYR A 159 -18.44 0.88 -6.17
CA TYR A 159 -19.18 0.10 -7.15
C TYR A 159 -18.68 -1.34 -7.16
N VAL A 160 -19.56 -2.31 -6.96
CA VAL A 160 -19.21 -3.74 -7.02
C VAL A 160 -19.11 -4.15 -8.50
N GLU A 161 -17.91 -4.54 -8.93
CA GLU A 161 -17.65 -4.93 -10.31
C GLU A 161 -18.21 -6.34 -10.60
N GLN A 162 -18.94 -6.47 -11.70
CA GLN A 162 -19.65 -7.70 -12.05
C GLN A 162 -19.01 -8.49 -13.20
N GLU A 163 -18.33 -7.81 -14.12
CA GLU A 163 -17.85 -8.40 -15.37
C GLU A 163 -16.33 -8.61 -15.35
N LEU A 164 -15.60 -7.55 -15.01
CA LEU A 164 -14.15 -7.58 -14.98
C LEU A 164 -13.63 -8.24 -13.70
N VAL A 165 -12.42 -8.74 -13.74
CA VAL A 165 -11.70 -9.29 -12.58
C VAL A 165 -10.36 -8.60 -12.41
N LYS A 166 -9.99 -8.37 -11.15
CA LYS A 166 -8.67 -7.86 -10.81
C LYS A 166 -7.61 -8.94 -10.88
N SER A 167 -7.92 -10.11 -10.31
CA SER A 167 -7.01 -11.24 -10.16
C SER A 167 -7.80 -12.53 -9.92
N ILE A 168 -7.12 -13.65 -10.04
CA ILE A 168 -7.62 -14.96 -9.63
C ILE A 168 -6.59 -15.68 -8.75
N ARG A 169 -7.02 -16.69 -7.98
CA ARG A 169 -6.11 -17.54 -7.19
C ARG A 169 -5.09 -18.21 -8.12
N GLY A 170 -3.80 -18.12 -7.73
CA GLY A 170 -2.69 -18.65 -8.54
C GLY A 170 -2.09 -17.67 -9.53
N ASP A 171 -2.74 -16.54 -9.77
CA ASP A 171 -2.16 -15.41 -10.49
C ASP A 171 -1.22 -14.57 -9.58
N ALA A 172 -0.70 -13.47 -10.10
CA ALA A 172 0.20 -12.56 -9.39
C ALA A 172 -0.53 -11.42 -8.63
N GLY A 173 -1.85 -11.47 -8.48
CA GLY A 173 -2.66 -10.40 -7.89
C GLY A 173 -2.35 -10.05 -6.43
N TYR A 174 -1.76 -10.98 -5.68
CA TYR A 174 -1.29 -10.75 -4.31
C TYR A 174 0.05 -9.99 -4.25
N THR A 175 0.65 -9.69 -5.39
CA THR A 175 1.91 -8.93 -5.51
C THR A 175 1.66 -7.49 -5.93
N GLN A 176 2.68 -6.64 -5.81
CA GLN A 176 2.59 -5.24 -6.18
C GLN A 176 3.44 -4.97 -7.44
N PHE A 177 2.94 -5.43 -8.59
CA PHE A 177 3.60 -5.25 -9.88
C PHE A 177 2.79 -4.38 -10.84
N GLY A 178 3.46 -3.68 -11.77
CA GLY A 178 2.82 -2.69 -12.63
C GLY A 178 1.67 -3.22 -13.48
N GLY A 179 1.76 -4.47 -13.95
CA GLY A 179 0.72 -5.08 -14.78
C GLY A 179 -0.63 -5.24 -14.09
N SER A 180 -0.64 -5.54 -12.77
CA SER A 180 -1.89 -5.67 -12.01
C SER A 180 -2.64 -4.35 -11.84
N PHE A 181 -1.94 -3.22 -11.92
CA PHE A 181 -2.56 -1.89 -11.82
C PHE A 181 -3.17 -1.45 -13.16
N ALA A 182 -2.47 -1.67 -14.26
CA ALA A 182 -2.93 -1.27 -15.58
C ALA A 182 -4.25 -1.95 -15.97
N SER A 183 -4.45 -3.21 -15.61
CA SER A 183 -5.68 -3.97 -15.88
C SER A 183 -6.92 -3.42 -15.17
N GLN A 184 -6.75 -2.62 -14.13
CA GLN A 184 -7.86 -2.07 -13.33
C GLN A 184 -8.40 -0.75 -13.85
N PHE A 185 -7.67 -0.03 -14.73
CA PHE A 185 -8.04 1.31 -15.16
C PHE A 185 -9.40 1.39 -15.87
N LEU A 186 -9.77 0.36 -16.63
CA LEU A 186 -11.08 0.34 -17.32
C LEU A 186 -12.22 0.28 -16.29
N ALA A 187 -12.15 -0.64 -15.32
CA ALA A 187 -13.18 -0.76 -14.30
C ALA A 187 -13.27 0.50 -13.43
N GLN A 188 -12.12 1.08 -13.08
CA GLN A 188 -12.06 2.32 -12.31
C GLN A 188 -12.76 3.46 -13.07
N LYS A 189 -12.46 3.64 -14.36
CA LYS A 189 -13.12 4.65 -15.20
C LYS A 189 -14.63 4.42 -15.27
N GLN A 190 -15.09 3.18 -15.45
CA GLN A 190 -16.51 2.85 -15.51
C GLN A 190 -17.23 3.12 -14.18
N ALA A 191 -16.57 2.89 -13.04
CA ALA A 191 -17.10 3.24 -11.74
C ALA A 191 -17.22 4.76 -11.55
N GLU A 192 -16.20 5.52 -11.94
CA GLU A 192 -16.20 7.00 -11.92
C GLU A 192 -17.31 7.60 -12.81
N GLU A 193 -17.53 7.05 -14.02
CA GLU A 193 -18.61 7.47 -14.92
C GLU A 193 -20.00 7.22 -14.31
N LYS A 194 -20.13 6.24 -13.39
CA LYS A 194 -21.34 5.95 -12.61
C LYS A 194 -21.44 6.76 -11.30
N GLY A 195 -20.46 7.61 -10.99
CA GLY A 195 -20.43 8.46 -9.80
C GLY A 195 -19.93 7.76 -8.55
N TYR A 196 -19.06 6.77 -8.67
CA TYR A 196 -18.38 6.10 -7.57
C TYR A 196 -16.90 6.43 -7.52
N ASP A 197 -16.31 6.44 -6.32
CA ASP A 197 -14.91 6.77 -6.13
C ASP A 197 -13.98 5.58 -6.45
N ASN A 198 -14.41 4.34 -6.14
CA ASN A 198 -13.58 3.15 -6.30
C ASN A 198 -14.41 1.91 -6.68
N VAL A 199 -13.70 0.88 -7.14
CA VAL A 199 -14.23 -0.44 -7.47
C VAL A 199 -14.07 -1.39 -6.27
N LEU A 200 -15.14 -2.07 -5.89
CA LEU A 200 -15.10 -3.24 -5.00
C LEU A 200 -15.02 -4.51 -5.86
N TRP A 201 -13.92 -5.24 -5.72
CA TRP A 201 -13.64 -6.44 -6.48
C TRP A 201 -14.19 -7.68 -5.79
N LEU A 202 -14.80 -8.54 -6.59
CA LEU A 202 -15.16 -9.90 -6.21
C LEU A 202 -14.13 -10.90 -6.73
N ASP A 203 -14.14 -12.10 -6.16
CA ASP A 203 -13.29 -13.19 -6.62
C ASP A 203 -13.51 -13.49 -8.11
N GLY A 204 -12.43 -13.85 -8.79
CA GLY A 204 -12.45 -14.00 -10.25
C GLY A 204 -13.10 -15.28 -10.76
N ILE A 205 -13.55 -16.19 -9.90
CA ILE A 205 -14.11 -17.50 -10.28
C ILE A 205 -15.62 -17.52 -10.10
N GLU A 206 -16.09 -17.26 -8.87
CA GLU A 206 -17.51 -17.36 -8.52
C GLU A 206 -18.24 -16.01 -8.61
N LYS A 207 -17.47 -14.89 -8.65
CA LYS A 207 -18.02 -13.52 -8.61
C LYS A 207 -18.93 -13.29 -7.42
N LYS A 208 -18.58 -13.85 -6.30
CA LYS A 208 -19.38 -13.92 -5.08
C LYS A 208 -18.65 -13.36 -3.88
N TYR A 209 -17.39 -13.70 -3.71
CA TYR A 209 -16.64 -13.34 -2.50
C TYR A 209 -15.91 -12.03 -2.69
N ILE A 210 -16.05 -11.14 -1.70
CA ILE A 210 -15.37 -9.85 -1.67
C ILE A 210 -13.87 -10.08 -1.48
N GLU A 211 -13.05 -9.38 -2.26
CA GLU A 211 -11.59 -9.44 -2.17
C GLU A 211 -10.97 -8.11 -1.74
N GLU A 212 -11.04 -7.09 -2.56
CA GLU A 212 -10.33 -5.82 -2.36
C GLU A 212 -11.10 -4.63 -2.94
N VAL A 213 -10.72 -3.42 -2.53
CA VAL A 213 -11.20 -2.16 -3.12
C VAL A 213 -10.07 -1.51 -3.89
N SER A 214 -10.13 -1.51 -5.23
CA SER A 214 -9.00 -1.07 -6.05
C SER A 214 -7.69 -1.70 -5.56
N ASN A 215 -6.81 -0.94 -4.89
CA ASN A 215 -5.54 -1.42 -4.32
C ASN A 215 -5.52 -1.43 -2.78
N LYS A 216 -6.68 -1.39 -2.13
CA LYS A 216 -6.86 -1.31 -0.68
C LYS A 216 -7.50 -2.60 -0.17
N ASN A 217 -7.12 -3.03 1.02
CA ASN A 217 -7.87 -4.07 1.73
C ASN A 217 -9.13 -3.48 2.38
N ILE A 218 -10.17 -4.29 2.52
CA ILE A 218 -11.46 -3.87 3.05
C ILE A 218 -11.80 -4.58 4.36
N PHE A 219 -12.49 -3.88 5.25
CA PHE A 219 -12.97 -4.34 6.54
C PHE A 219 -14.43 -3.96 6.74
N PHE A 220 -15.15 -4.82 7.42
CA PHE A 220 -16.55 -4.65 7.80
C PHE A 220 -16.69 -4.76 9.32
N VAL A 221 -17.52 -3.94 9.93
CA VAL A 221 -17.92 -4.07 11.34
C VAL A 221 -19.33 -4.61 11.39
N ILE A 222 -19.47 -5.85 11.83
CA ILE A 222 -20.75 -6.58 11.88
C ILE A 222 -20.95 -7.07 13.32
N ASN A 223 -22.02 -6.65 13.99
CA ASN A 223 -22.27 -6.98 15.41
C ASN A 223 -21.06 -6.69 16.33
N ASN A 224 -20.37 -5.56 16.12
CA ASN A 224 -19.15 -5.16 16.83
C ASN A 224 -17.92 -6.08 16.58
N GLU A 225 -17.99 -7.04 15.70
CA GLU A 225 -16.86 -7.83 15.21
C GLU A 225 -16.28 -7.17 13.95
N ILE A 226 -14.95 -7.06 13.89
CA ILE A 226 -14.24 -6.60 12.70
C ILE A 226 -13.97 -7.81 11.81
N VAL A 227 -14.45 -7.75 10.58
CA VAL A 227 -14.34 -8.85 9.61
C VAL A 227 -13.62 -8.37 8.37
N THR A 228 -12.65 -9.14 7.87
CA THR A 228 -11.92 -8.84 6.63
C THR A 228 -11.78 -10.11 5.77
N PRO A 229 -11.73 -9.98 4.43
CA PRO A 229 -11.47 -11.12 3.57
C PRO A 229 -10.18 -11.85 3.93
N LYS A 230 -10.26 -13.18 4.05
CA LYS A 230 -9.10 -14.05 4.26
C LYS A 230 -8.21 -14.04 3.03
N LEU A 231 -6.90 -13.92 3.25
CA LEU A 231 -5.91 -14.04 2.16
C LEU A 231 -6.00 -15.42 1.51
N ASN A 232 -6.30 -15.45 0.22
CA ASN A 232 -6.60 -16.65 -0.55
C ASN A 232 -5.64 -16.90 -1.73
N GLY A 233 -4.63 -16.02 -1.90
CA GLY A 233 -3.65 -16.07 -2.99
C GLY A 233 -3.99 -15.16 -4.19
N SER A 234 -5.14 -14.44 -4.16
CA SER A 234 -5.45 -13.33 -5.08
C SER A 234 -5.39 -11.98 -4.39
N ILE A 235 -5.71 -11.94 -3.10
CA ILE A 235 -5.77 -10.71 -2.28
C ILE A 235 -4.37 -10.29 -1.85
N LYS A 236 -4.06 -9.01 -2.00
CA LYS A 236 -2.78 -8.42 -1.57
C LYS A 236 -2.66 -8.44 -0.02
N PRO A 237 -1.57 -9.01 0.53
CA PRO A 237 -1.29 -8.96 1.97
C PRO A 237 -0.79 -7.55 2.34
N GLY A 238 -1.73 -6.62 2.57
CA GLY A 238 -1.41 -5.23 2.88
C GLY A 238 -0.74 -5.08 4.24
N ILE A 239 0.33 -4.26 4.33
CA ILE A 239 0.99 -3.94 5.60
C ILE A 239 0.00 -3.24 6.54
N MET A 240 -0.78 -2.28 6.04
CA MET A 240 -1.81 -1.60 6.84
C MET A 240 -2.96 -2.52 7.24
N ARG A 241 -3.30 -3.52 6.40
CA ARG A 241 -4.26 -4.56 6.80
C ARG A 241 -3.78 -5.30 8.05
N GLN A 242 -2.56 -5.80 8.03
CA GLN A 242 -1.97 -6.50 9.18
C GLN A 242 -1.86 -5.58 10.40
N THR A 243 -1.42 -4.34 10.20
CA THR A 243 -1.34 -3.32 11.26
C THR A 243 -2.69 -3.09 11.94
N MET A 244 -3.78 -2.98 11.17
CA MET A 244 -5.11 -2.78 11.75
C MET A 244 -5.65 -4.01 12.48
N ILE A 245 -5.32 -5.21 12.02
CA ILE A 245 -5.64 -6.45 12.75
C ILE A 245 -4.91 -6.52 14.09
N GLU A 246 -3.61 -6.25 14.10
CA GLU A 246 -2.78 -6.23 15.33
C GLU A 246 -3.30 -5.18 16.32
N LEU A 247 -3.58 -3.98 15.83
CA LEU A 247 -4.07 -2.87 16.64
C LEU A 247 -5.48 -3.15 17.22
N ALA A 248 -6.38 -3.68 16.39
CA ALA A 248 -7.74 -4.03 16.82
C ALA A 248 -7.72 -5.10 17.92
N ASN A 249 -6.90 -6.14 17.77
CA ASN A 249 -6.72 -7.18 18.79
C ASN A 249 -6.15 -6.58 20.10
N ASN A 250 -5.19 -5.66 20.00
CA ASN A 250 -4.61 -4.99 21.17
C ASN A 250 -5.63 -4.11 21.90
N LEU A 251 -6.55 -3.49 21.17
CA LEU A 251 -7.66 -2.70 21.73
C LEU A 251 -8.82 -3.57 22.25
N GLY A 252 -8.72 -4.91 22.14
CA GLY A 252 -9.72 -5.85 22.65
C GLY A 252 -10.90 -6.09 21.70
N TYR A 253 -10.82 -5.69 20.44
CA TYR A 253 -11.84 -6.01 19.45
C TYR A 253 -11.66 -7.45 18.95
N GLN A 254 -12.78 -8.13 18.69
CA GLN A 254 -12.77 -9.38 17.98
C GLN A 254 -12.53 -9.14 16.48
N VAL A 255 -11.55 -9.86 15.90
CA VAL A 255 -11.22 -9.77 14.48
C VAL A 255 -11.31 -11.16 13.84
N SER A 256 -11.98 -11.25 12.70
CA SER A 256 -12.09 -12.48 11.91
C SER A 256 -11.62 -12.27 10.48
N GLU A 257 -10.82 -13.22 10.02
CA GLU A 257 -10.39 -13.35 8.62
C GLU A 257 -11.15 -14.51 7.98
N LYS A 258 -12.12 -14.21 7.09
CA LYS A 258 -12.97 -15.25 6.47
C LYS A 258 -13.36 -14.90 5.04
N GLU A 259 -13.86 -15.84 4.28
CA GLU A 259 -14.55 -15.56 3.01
C GLU A 259 -15.86 -14.83 3.33
N ILE A 260 -16.17 -13.78 2.57
CA ILE A 260 -17.32 -12.89 2.79
C ILE A 260 -18.05 -12.79 1.45
N ALA A 261 -19.24 -13.38 1.35
CA ALA A 261 -20.05 -13.17 0.16
C ALA A 261 -20.64 -11.74 0.15
N ILE A 262 -20.77 -11.14 -1.04
CA ILE A 262 -21.36 -9.81 -1.15
C ILE A 262 -22.82 -9.80 -0.66
N GLU A 263 -23.54 -10.89 -0.87
CA GLU A 263 -24.90 -11.09 -0.37
C GLU A 263 -24.97 -11.08 1.16
N ASP A 264 -23.95 -11.61 1.86
CA ASP A 264 -23.90 -11.57 3.33
C ASP A 264 -23.80 -10.14 3.84
N ILE A 265 -23.13 -9.26 3.11
CA ILE A 265 -23.02 -7.83 3.46
C ILE A 265 -24.33 -7.11 3.20
N VAL A 266 -25.01 -7.39 2.08
CA VAL A 266 -26.38 -6.87 1.82
C VAL A 266 -27.32 -7.29 2.94
N LEU A 267 -27.32 -8.58 3.29
CA LEU A 267 -28.18 -9.12 4.34
C LEU A 267 -27.85 -8.54 5.74
N ALA A 268 -26.56 -8.33 6.04
CA ALA A 268 -26.13 -7.72 7.29
C ALA A 268 -26.60 -6.25 7.38
N ASN A 269 -26.60 -5.53 6.26
CA ASN A 269 -27.15 -4.17 6.19
C ASN A 269 -28.68 -4.18 6.41
N ASP A 270 -29.41 -5.05 5.72
CA ASP A 270 -30.87 -5.15 5.81
C ASP A 270 -31.34 -5.51 7.24
N ASN A 271 -30.54 -6.32 7.93
CA ASN A 271 -30.78 -6.67 9.34
C ASN A 271 -30.29 -5.58 10.33
N GLY A 272 -29.68 -4.49 9.87
CA GLY A 272 -29.19 -3.40 10.72
C GLY A 272 -27.99 -3.77 11.59
N ILE A 273 -27.24 -4.84 11.24
CA ILE A 273 -26.08 -5.32 11.99
C ILE A 273 -24.74 -4.90 11.38
N LEU A 274 -24.72 -4.40 10.13
CA LEU A 274 -23.56 -3.78 9.50
C LEU A 274 -23.47 -2.33 9.96
N SER A 275 -22.46 -2.00 10.77
CA SER A 275 -22.33 -0.65 11.35
C SER A 275 -21.32 0.22 10.62
N GLU A 276 -20.19 -0.34 10.18
CA GLU A 276 -19.09 0.39 9.55
C GLU A 276 -18.45 -0.44 8.45
N VAL A 277 -17.91 0.25 7.44
CA VAL A 277 -17.02 -0.32 6.42
C VAL A 277 -15.87 0.65 6.21
N PHE A 278 -14.64 0.12 6.13
CA PHE A 278 -13.46 0.92 5.85
C PHE A 278 -12.43 0.15 5.04
N CYS A 279 -11.58 0.89 4.34
CA CYS A 279 -10.45 0.36 3.58
C CYS A 279 -9.14 0.75 4.24
N THR A 280 -8.06 -0.01 3.95
CA THR A 280 -6.72 0.29 4.45
C THR A 280 -5.69 0.32 3.31
N ASP A 281 -4.85 1.33 3.32
CA ASP A 281 -3.69 1.50 2.42
C ASP A 281 -2.56 2.26 3.11
N THR A 282 -1.38 2.27 2.51
CA THR A 282 -0.18 2.89 3.10
C THR A 282 -0.32 4.41 3.23
N LEU A 283 -0.99 5.08 2.28
CA LEU A 283 -1.06 6.54 2.24
C LEU A 283 -2.06 7.11 3.25
N ASN A 284 -3.25 6.50 3.33
CA ASN A 284 -4.35 7.02 4.14
C ASN A 284 -4.49 6.31 5.49
N ALA A 285 -3.78 5.20 5.70
CA ALA A 285 -3.97 4.25 6.79
C ALA A 285 -5.37 3.63 6.78
N ILE A 286 -6.40 4.42 7.03
CA ILE A 286 -7.82 4.03 7.00
C ILE A 286 -8.59 5.04 6.15
N THR A 287 -9.48 4.54 5.29
CA THR A 287 -10.44 5.33 4.52
C THR A 287 -11.84 4.78 4.78
N PRO A 288 -12.77 5.54 5.37
CA PRO A 288 -14.15 5.09 5.56
C PRO A 288 -14.88 4.88 4.24
N VAL A 289 -15.88 4.00 4.25
CA VAL A 289 -16.80 3.79 3.13
C VAL A 289 -18.18 4.27 3.55
N ASN A 290 -18.84 5.08 2.72
CA ASN A 290 -20.18 5.60 3.00
C ASN A 290 -21.27 4.98 2.10
N ARG A 291 -20.88 4.36 0.98
CA ARG A 291 -21.84 3.78 0.04
C ARG A 291 -21.21 2.58 -0.68
N ILE A 292 -21.99 1.50 -0.79
CA ILE A 292 -21.65 0.34 -1.63
C ILE A 292 -22.86 0.03 -2.50
N THR A 293 -22.67 -0.12 -3.81
CA THR A 293 -23.75 -0.54 -4.72
C THR A 293 -23.41 -1.85 -5.40
N HIS A 294 -24.29 -2.83 -5.20
CA HIS A 294 -24.26 -4.14 -5.81
C HIS A 294 -25.57 -4.41 -6.55
N LEU A 295 -25.50 -4.45 -7.89
CA LEU A 295 -26.70 -4.57 -8.74
C LEU A 295 -27.71 -3.46 -8.44
N ASN A 296 -28.89 -3.84 -7.94
CA ASN A 296 -29.96 -2.91 -7.54
C ASN A 296 -29.97 -2.59 -6.03
N ASN A 297 -29.03 -3.15 -5.26
CA ASN A 297 -28.94 -2.95 -3.82
C ASN A 297 -27.95 -1.82 -3.51
N GLU A 298 -28.39 -0.83 -2.76
CA GLU A 298 -27.55 0.27 -2.30
C GLU A 298 -27.45 0.20 -0.77
N ILE A 299 -26.24 0.10 -0.27
CA ILE A 299 -25.90 0.12 1.15
C ILE A 299 -25.38 1.52 1.47
N ILE A 300 -26.07 2.24 2.35
CA ILE A 300 -25.67 3.56 2.82
C ILE A 300 -25.22 3.47 4.27
N LEU A 301 -24.00 3.95 4.52
CA LEU A 301 -23.35 3.88 5.82
C LEU A 301 -23.13 5.29 6.39
N ASN A 302 -23.35 5.44 7.69
CA ASN A 302 -23.06 6.69 8.38
C ASN A 302 -21.58 6.70 8.84
N SER A 303 -20.71 7.25 8.02
CA SER A 303 -19.26 7.31 8.27
C SER A 303 -18.81 8.38 9.30
N ASN A 304 -19.74 9.19 9.84
CA ASN A 304 -19.42 10.36 10.67
C ASN A 304 -19.63 10.13 12.17
N GLN A 305 -19.73 8.91 12.65
CA GLN A 305 -19.92 8.63 14.08
C GLN A 305 -18.61 8.86 14.87
N ARG A 306 -18.60 9.83 15.80
CA ARG A 306 -17.42 10.23 16.59
C ARG A 306 -16.81 9.13 17.47
N SER A 307 -17.54 8.06 17.74
CA SER A 307 -17.08 6.93 18.56
C SER A 307 -17.06 5.61 17.80
N SER A 308 -16.96 5.65 16.46
CA SER A 308 -16.87 4.46 15.63
C SER A 308 -15.57 3.67 15.89
N ILE A 309 -15.60 2.38 15.65
CA ILE A 309 -14.41 1.52 15.72
C ILE A 309 -13.33 2.01 14.75
N THR A 310 -13.75 2.38 13.53
CA THR A 310 -12.88 2.98 12.51
C THR A 310 -12.12 4.20 13.04
N GLN A 311 -12.82 5.12 13.74
CA GLN A 311 -12.19 6.31 14.32
C GLN A 311 -11.23 5.96 15.47
N GLN A 312 -11.57 4.97 16.29
CA GLN A 312 -10.70 4.53 17.39
C GLN A 312 -9.40 3.89 16.86
N LEU A 313 -9.50 3.03 15.85
CA LEU A 313 -8.34 2.44 15.17
C LEU A 313 -7.46 3.51 14.52
N TYR A 314 -8.06 4.44 13.78
CA TYR A 314 -7.32 5.53 13.15
C TYR A 314 -6.59 6.39 14.18
N LYS A 315 -7.28 6.78 15.26
CA LYS A 315 -6.69 7.58 16.33
C LYS A 315 -5.53 6.83 17.01
N ALA A 316 -5.71 5.56 17.38
CA ALA A 316 -4.67 4.78 18.02
C ALA A 316 -3.43 4.60 17.12
N TYR A 317 -3.64 4.35 15.83
CA TYR A 317 -2.55 4.33 14.84
C TYR A 317 -1.82 5.69 14.77
N LYS A 318 -2.58 6.80 14.69
CA LYS A 318 -2.00 8.14 14.63
C LYS A 318 -1.28 8.55 15.92
N ASP A 319 -1.78 8.12 17.08
CA ASP A 319 -1.13 8.38 18.36
C ASP A 319 0.24 7.67 18.45
N ILE A 320 0.39 6.46 17.90
CA ILE A 320 1.69 5.78 17.76
C ILE A 320 2.54 6.53 16.73
N GLN A 321 2.00 6.83 15.56
CA GLN A 321 2.69 7.51 14.47
C GLN A 321 3.27 8.88 14.91
N THR A 322 2.59 9.60 15.79
CA THR A 322 3.00 10.93 16.27
C THR A 322 3.71 10.91 17.63
N GLY A 323 4.04 9.73 18.15
CA GLY A 323 4.70 9.56 19.45
C GLY A 323 3.87 10.04 20.64
N LYS A 324 2.55 10.15 20.50
CA LYS A 324 1.62 10.41 21.60
C LYS A 324 1.36 9.17 22.45
N SER A 325 1.52 7.99 21.85
CA SER A 325 1.53 6.69 22.51
C SER A 325 2.81 5.95 22.21
N ASP A 326 3.25 5.09 23.11
CA ASP A 326 4.42 4.24 22.91
C ASP A 326 4.18 3.26 21.75
N ASP A 327 5.19 3.04 20.95
CA ASP A 327 5.19 2.02 19.89
C ASP A 327 5.54 0.64 20.47
N ILE A 328 4.58 0.03 21.15
CA ILE A 328 4.72 -1.29 21.76
C ILE A 328 4.93 -2.43 20.75
N PHE A 329 4.70 -2.15 19.48
CA PHE A 329 4.81 -3.11 18.38
C PHE A 329 6.15 -3.04 17.63
N ASN A 330 6.97 -2.03 17.89
CA ASN A 330 8.20 -1.72 17.16
C ASN A 330 7.94 -1.51 15.63
N TRP A 331 6.88 -0.79 15.29
CA TRP A 331 6.52 -0.51 13.89
C TRP A 331 7.36 0.60 13.25
N THR A 332 7.96 1.45 14.08
CA THR A 332 8.68 2.63 13.62
C THR A 332 10.18 2.45 13.71
N LEU A 333 10.89 2.84 12.67
CA LEU A 333 12.35 2.90 12.65
C LEU A 333 12.79 4.36 12.68
N ASP A 334 13.45 4.77 13.76
CA ASP A 334 14.01 6.12 13.90
C ASP A 334 15.22 6.30 12.98
N VAL A 335 15.19 7.34 12.14
CA VAL A 335 16.24 7.63 11.17
C VAL A 335 17.53 8.16 11.82
N LYS A 336 17.48 8.68 13.05
CA LYS A 336 18.68 9.21 13.76
C LYS A 336 19.52 8.13 14.44
N GLN A 337 18.95 6.98 14.80
CA GLN A 337 19.63 5.96 15.61
C GLN A 337 20.89 5.34 14.98
N LEU A 338 21.07 5.41 13.66
CA LEU A 338 22.25 4.81 13.01
C LEU A 338 23.50 5.72 12.99
N ASN A 339 23.35 7.02 13.28
CA ASN A 339 24.52 7.92 13.35
C ASN A 339 25.34 7.74 14.65
N GLU A 340 24.82 7.03 15.65
CA GLU A 340 25.49 6.84 16.96
C GLU A 340 26.29 5.52 17.04
N VAL A 341 26.13 4.61 16.06
CA VAL A 341 26.78 3.28 16.11
C VAL A 341 28.11 3.21 15.34
N GLU A 342 28.41 4.19 14.48
CA GLU A 342 29.65 4.26 13.66
C GLU A 342 30.59 5.42 14.04
N ALA A 343 30.52 5.97 15.26
CA ALA A 343 31.47 6.98 15.76
C ALA A 343 32.53 6.38 16.67
#